data_ae7403794d21e5ac1611d9c912673ee0
#
_entry.id   ae7403794d21e5ac1611d9c912673ee0
#
_cell.length_a   1.000
_cell.length_b   1.000
_cell.length_c   1.000
_cell.angle_alpha   90.00
_cell.angle_beta   90.00
_cell.angle_gamma   90.00
#
_symmetry.space_group_name_H-M   'P 1'
#
loop_
_entity.id
_entity.type
_entity.pdbx_description
1 polymer ?
#
loop_
_entity_poly.entity_id
_entity_poly.type
_entity_poly.pdbx_seq_one_letter_code
_entity_poly.pdbx_strand_id
1 'polypeptide(L)'
;MGLIARNIRSACDDPQNRAAREAMMLGATTAGMAFSNSSVALVHGMSRPIGAFFHVPHGLSNAMLLPEITAFSAPAALERYADCARAMGVAEEGEGSQAAVARLLDELRRLNEDLKVPSPRAYGIDAARYEELLPTMASQALASGSPANNPRVPTADEIIDLYHRVYS
;
A
#
# COMPACT_ATOMS: atom_id res chain seq x y z
N MET A 1 4.91 12.29 -2.15
CA MET A 1 4.53 11.29 -3.17
C MET A 1 5.33 11.49 -4.46
N GLY A 2 5.29 12.63 -5.14
CA GLY A 2 5.95 12.84 -6.42
C GLY A 2 7.45 12.53 -6.48
N LEU A 3 8.23 12.85 -5.44
CA LEU A 3 9.65 12.46 -5.38
C LEU A 3 9.83 10.96 -5.45
N ILE A 4 9.05 10.20 -4.68
CA ILE A 4 9.12 8.74 -4.64
C ILE A 4 8.68 8.16 -5.98
N ALA A 5 7.52 8.56 -6.50
CA ALA A 5 6.98 8.04 -7.75
C ALA A 5 7.95 8.18 -8.93
N ARG A 6 8.64 9.32 -9.03
CA ARG A 6 9.60 9.57 -10.13
C ARG A 6 10.95 8.87 -10.00
N ASN A 7 11.32 8.42 -8.81
CA ASN A 7 12.68 7.95 -8.57
C ASN A 7 12.78 6.49 -8.11
N ILE A 8 11.68 5.88 -7.66
CA ILE A 8 11.73 4.55 -7.04
C ILE A 8 12.22 3.48 -8.03
N ARG A 9 11.75 3.49 -9.28
CA ARG A 9 12.20 2.55 -10.32
C ARG A 9 13.70 2.70 -10.55
N SER A 10 14.16 3.90 -10.82
CA SER A 10 15.59 4.17 -11.05
C SER A 10 16.47 3.82 -9.85
N ALA A 11 15.97 4.03 -8.63
CA ALA A 11 16.71 3.68 -7.42
C ALA A 11 16.80 2.16 -7.19
N CYS A 12 15.80 1.39 -7.67
CA CYS A 12 15.81 -0.07 -7.60
C CYS A 12 16.63 -0.70 -8.73
N ASP A 13 16.53 -0.14 -9.94
CA ASP A 13 17.25 -0.64 -11.14
C ASP A 13 18.76 -0.39 -11.05
N ASP A 14 19.17 0.77 -10.55
CA ASP A 14 20.56 1.12 -10.33
C ASP A 14 20.82 1.58 -8.88
N PRO A 15 21.26 0.67 -8.00
CA PRO A 15 21.62 0.99 -6.62
C PRO A 15 22.74 2.01 -6.46
N GLN A 16 23.51 2.30 -7.52
CA GLN A 16 24.57 3.31 -7.53
C GLN A 16 24.07 4.69 -8.02
N ASN A 17 22.84 4.79 -8.48
CA ASN A 17 22.24 6.06 -8.88
C ASN A 17 22.02 6.97 -7.67
N ARG A 18 23.07 7.76 -7.36
CA ARG A 18 23.09 8.64 -6.18
C ARG A 18 21.93 9.65 -6.18
N ALA A 19 21.62 10.25 -7.33
CA ALA A 19 20.55 11.24 -7.43
C ALA A 19 19.17 10.64 -7.10
N ALA A 20 18.87 9.44 -7.64
CA ALA A 20 17.64 8.73 -7.31
C ALA A 20 17.57 8.34 -5.83
N ARG A 21 18.67 7.87 -5.25
CA ARG A 21 18.76 7.51 -3.82
C ARG A 21 18.58 8.71 -2.89
N GLU A 22 19.17 9.86 -3.22
CA GLU A 22 18.99 11.11 -2.47
C GLU A 22 17.52 11.58 -2.53
N ALA A 23 16.89 11.52 -3.71
CA ALA A 23 15.47 11.83 -3.88
C ALA A 23 14.56 10.88 -3.07
N MET A 24 14.88 9.58 -3.07
CA MET A 24 14.15 8.58 -2.27
C MET A 24 14.31 8.83 -0.77
N MET A 25 15.51 9.16 -0.30
CA MET A 25 15.77 9.49 1.12
C MET A 25 14.96 10.72 1.55
N LEU A 26 14.99 11.79 0.74
CA LEU A 26 14.20 12.99 1.01
C LEU A 26 12.70 12.70 1.00
N GLY A 27 12.25 11.91 0.01
CA GLY A 27 10.85 11.47 -0.10
C GLY A 27 10.40 10.65 1.09
N ALA A 28 11.22 9.70 1.56
CA ALA A 28 10.94 8.88 2.74
C ALA A 28 10.89 9.73 4.03
N THR A 29 11.85 10.64 4.20
CA THR A 29 11.87 11.56 5.35
C THR A 29 10.61 12.42 5.39
N THR A 30 10.24 13.01 4.27
CA THR A 30 9.04 13.85 4.14
C THR A 30 7.76 13.03 4.41
N ALA A 31 7.70 11.79 3.93
CA ALA A 31 6.60 10.88 4.22
C ALA A 31 6.54 10.54 5.72
N GLY A 32 7.70 10.31 6.36
CA GLY A 32 7.81 10.10 7.80
C GLY A 32 7.25 11.28 8.61
N MET A 33 7.60 12.50 8.23
CA MET A 33 7.06 13.73 8.86
C MET A 33 5.53 13.83 8.68
N ALA A 34 5.01 13.47 7.50
CA ALA A 34 3.59 13.51 7.22
C ALA A 34 2.81 12.50 8.09
N PHE A 35 3.21 11.23 8.12
CA PHE A 35 2.46 10.22 8.90
C PHE A 35 2.64 10.38 10.41
N SER A 36 3.72 11.01 10.88
CA SER A 36 3.88 11.34 12.30
C SER A 36 2.80 12.29 12.81
N ASN A 37 2.22 13.09 11.92
CA ASN A 37 1.13 14.01 12.25
C ASN A 37 -0.27 13.44 11.98
N SER A 38 -0.40 12.51 11.01
CA SER A 38 -1.70 11.98 10.57
C SER A 38 -1.96 10.52 10.99
N SER A 39 -0.95 9.86 11.57
CA SER A 39 -0.97 8.42 11.86
C SER A 39 -0.99 7.54 10.59
N VAL A 40 -1.07 6.24 10.77
CA VAL A 40 -1.16 5.23 9.71
C VAL A 40 -2.57 4.64 9.66
N ALA A 41 -2.94 4.02 8.54
CA ALA A 41 -4.29 3.52 8.29
C ALA A 41 -4.31 2.00 8.02
N LEU A 42 -5.29 1.54 7.25
CA LEU A 42 -5.60 0.13 7.04
C LEU A 42 -4.43 -0.71 6.50
N VAL A 43 -3.64 -0.17 5.55
CA VAL A 43 -2.46 -0.88 5.01
C VAL A 43 -1.54 -1.34 6.16
N HIS A 44 -1.20 -0.44 7.08
CA HIS A 44 -0.34 -0.76 8.21
C HIS A 44 -1.01 -1.68 9.24
N GLY A 45 -2.31 -1.52 9.46
CA GLY A 45 -3.08 -2.42 10.31
C GLY A 45 -3.01 -3.86 9.82
N MET A 46 -3.18 -4.07 8.51
CA MET A 46 -3.14 -5.39 7.88
C MET A 46 -1.71 -5.93 7.65
N SER A 47 -0.72 -5.07 7.44
CA SER A 47 0.66 -5.52 7.20
C SER A 47 1.35 -6.08 8.43
N ARG A 48 1.02 -5.58 9.63
CA ARG A 48 1.64 -6.01 10.89
C ARG A 48 1.46 -7.50 11.16
N PRO A 49 0.24 -8.09 11.08
CA PRO A 49 0.06 -9.53 11.26
C PRO A 49 0.82 -10.37 10.21
N ILE A 50 0.87 -9.94 8.94
CA ILE A 50 1.66 -10.62 7.91
C ILE A 50 3.13 -10.68 8.33
N GLY A 51 3.69 -9.57 8.79
CA GLY A 51 5.07 -9.53 9.29
C GLY A 51 5.28 -10.41 10.51
N ALA A 52 4.34 -10.42 11.45
CA ALA A 52 4.43 -11.17 12.69
C ALA A 52 4.34 -12.69 12.49
N PHE A 53 3.43 -13.17 11.66
CA PHE A 53 3.19 -14.61 11.48
C PHE A 53 4.05 -15.24 10.39
N PHE A 54 4.43 -14.46 9.37
CA PHE A 54 5.12 -14.99 8.19
C PHE A 54 6.50 -14.36 7.94
N HIS A 55 6.97 -13.52 8.86
CA HIS A 55 8.28 -12.88 8.80
C HIS A 55 8.54 -12.07 7.51
N VAL A 56 7.47 -11.57 6.89
CA VAL A 56 7.59 -10.69 5.73
C VAL A 56 8.12 -9.32 6.18
N PRO A 57 9.15 -8.76 5.54
CA PRO A 57 9.64 -7.42 5.86
C PRO A 57 8.51 -6.38 5.79
N HIS A 58 8.48 -5.46 6.74
CA HIS A 58 7.37 -4.49 6.89
C HIS A 58 7.06 -3.71 5.61
N GLY A 59 8.08 -3.17 4.96
CA GLY A 59 7.88 -2.43 3.70
C GLY A 59 7.30 -3.31 2.59
N LEU A 60 7.73 -4.57 2.51
CA LEU A 60 7.25 -5.52 1.52
C LEU A 60 5.78 -5.90 1.77
N SER A 61 5.40 -6.19 3.02
CA SER A 61 4.00 -6.49 3.34
C SER A 61 3.07 -5.31 3.08
N ASN A 62 3.53 -4.06 3.31
CA ASN A 62 2.79 -2.88 2.92
C ASN A 62 2.62 -2.78 1.39
N ALA A 63 3.68 -3.05 0.62
CA ALA A 63 3.62 -3.01 -0.84
C ALA A 63 2.66 -4.05 -1.42
N MET A 64 2.66 -5.28 -0.89
CA MET A 64 1.71 -6.34 -1.28
C MET A 64 0.25 -5.91 -1.12
N LEU A 65 -0.05 -5.20 -0.05
CA LEU A 65 -1.41 -4.78 0.32
C LEU A 65 -1.88 -3.49 -0.37
N LEU A 66 -0.94 -2.61 -0.76
CA LEU A 66 -1.24 -1.23 -1.12
C LEU A 66 -2.26 -1.08 -2.26
N PRO A 67 -2.18 -1.81 -3.40
CA PRO A 67 -3.12 -1.62 -4.50
C PRO A 67 -4.57 -1.98 -4.10
N GLU A 68 -4.77 -3.12 -3.46
CA GLU A 68 -6.11 -3.62 -3.11
C GLU A 68 -6.75 -2.79 -1.98
N ILE A 69 -5.97 -2.38 -0.99
CA ILE A 69 -6.49 -1.50 0.07
C ILE A 69 -6.77 -0.09 -0.45
N THR A 70 -5.99 0.39 -1.41
CA THR A 70 -6.29 1.66 -2.08
C THR A 70 -7.61 1.56 -2.85
N ALA A 71 -7.82 0.46 -3.60
CA ALA A 71 -9.08 0.22 -4.31
C ALA A 71 -10.29 0.16 -3.37
N PHE A 72 -10.15 -0.48 -2.22
CA PHE A 72 -11.17 -0.53 -1.17
C PHE A 72 -11.50 0.85 -0.58
N SER A 73 -10.48 1.67 -0.38
CA SER A 73 -10.58 2.94 0.36
C SER A 73 -10.99 4.12 -0.53
N ALA A 74 -10.59 4.10 -1.80
CA ALA A 74 -10.71 5.25 -2.71
C ALA A 74 -12.15 5.75 -2.91
N PRO A 75 -13.19 4.89 -2.99
CA PRO A 75 -14.58 5.38 -3.12
C PRO A 75 -15.05 6.29 -1.98
N ALA A 76 -14.50 6.10 -0.78
CA ALA A 76 -14.86 6.91 0.40
C ALA A 76 -14.10 8.26 0.49
N ALA A 77 -13.07 8.46 -0.34
CA ALA A 77 -12.26 9.68 -0.35
C ALA A 77 -11.76 10.01 -1.77
N LEU A 78 -12.66 9.95 -2.74
CA LEU A 78 -12.36 9.96 -4.18
C LEU A 78 -11.45 11.14 -4.57
N GLU A 79 -11.79 12.36 -4.13
CA GLU A 79 -11.00 13.57 -4.45
C GLU A 79 -9.56 13.49 -3.89
N ARG A 80 -9.42 12.99 -2.65
CA ARG A 80 -8.10 12.85 -2.02
C ARG A 80 -7.21 11.86 -2.76
N TYR A 81 -7.78 10.75 -3.23
CA TYR A 81 -7.03 9.78 -4.04
C TYR A 81 -6.75 10.28 -5.46
N ALA A 82 -7.64 11.11 -6.04
CA ALA A 82 -7.37 11.81 -7.28
C ALA A 82 -6.19 12.80 -7.12
N ASP A 83 -6.12 13.54 -6.00
CA ASP A 83 -4.97 14.40 -5.69
C ASP A 83 -3.67 13.59 -5.55
N CYS A 84 -3.76 12.36 -5.00
CA CYS A 84 -2.61 11.45 -4.97
C CYS A 84 -2.15 11.06 -6.38
N ALA A 85 -3.09 10.77 -7.30
CA ALA A 85 -2.78 10.47 -8.70
C ALA A 85 -2.07 11.65 -9.39
N ARG A 86 -2.57 12.87 -9.20
CA ARG A 86 -1.94 14.10 -9.72
C ARG A 86 -0.55 14.31 -9.12
N ALA A 87 -0.42 14.15 -7.81
CA ALA A 87 0.86 14.30 -7.11
C ALA A 87 1.90 13.24 -7.55
N MET A 88 1.47 12.05 -7.96
CA MET A 88 2.33 11.03 -8.56
C MET A 88 2.66 11.30 -10.04
N GLY A 89 1.92 12.21 -10.68
CA GLY A 89 2.09 12.54 -12.10
C GLY A 89 1.45 11.54 -13.05
N VAL A 90 0.44 10.77 -12.57
CA VAL A 90 -0.27 9.76 -13.37
C VAL A 90 -1.64 10.23 -13.83
N ALA A 91 -2.11 11.36 -13.34
CA ALA A 91 -3.31 12.05 -13.79
C ALA A 91 -3.01 13.53 -14.03
N GLU A 92 -3.75 14.15 -14.95
CA GLU A 92 -3.60 15.55 -15.30
C GLU A 92 -4.46 16.46 -14.39
N GLU A 93 -4.07 17.73 -14.30
CA GLU A 93 -4.91 18.76 -13.69
C GLU A 93 -6.20 18.92 -14.52
N GLY A 94 -7.35 18.88 -13.84
CA GLY A 94 -8.66 18.97 -14.48
C GLY A 94 -9.24 17.62 -14.96
N GLU A 95 -8.49 16.53 -14.89
CA GLU A 95 -9.06 15.18 -15.10
C GLU A 95 -10.06 14.84 -13.99
N GLY A 96 -11.21 14.24 -14.36
CA GLY A 96 -12.24 13.83 -13.41
C GLY A 96 -11.70 12.85 -12.38
N SER A 97 -12.10 13.01 -11.12
CA SER A 97 -11.55 12.27 -9.99
C SER A 97 -11.68 10.75 -10.13
N GLN A 98 -12.74 10.26 -10.75
CA GLN A 98 -12.91 8.82 -10.98
C GLN A 98 -11.87 8.27 -11.97
N ALA A 99 -11.59 8.99 -13.06
CA ALA A 99 -10.55 8.61 -14.03
C ALA A 99 -9.15 8.69 -13.41
N ALA A 100 -8.87 9.76 -12.67
CA ALA A 100 -7.61 9.94 -11.96
C ALA A 100 -7.34 8.79 -10.96
N VAL A 101 -8.36 8.38 -10.20
CA VAL A 101 -8.24 7.25 -9.26
C VAL A 101 -8.03 5.91 -10.01
N ALA A 102 -8.69 5.69 -11.14
CA ALA A 102 -8.43 4.50 -11.94
C ALA A 102 -6.96 4.43 -12.38
N ARG A 103 -6.40 5.55 -12.86
CA ARG A 103 -4.97 5.63 -13.21
C ARG A 103 -4.05 5.40 -12.01
N LEU A 104 -4.42 5.91 -10.82
CA LEU A 104 -3.67 5.64 -9.60
C LEU A 104 -3.59 4.14 -9.30
N LEU A 105 -4.73 3.45 -9.36
CA LEU A 105 -4.79 2.02 -9.09
C LEU A 105 -3.98 1.20 -10.09
N ASP A 106 -4.07 1.55 -11.37
CA ASP A 106 -3.28 0.91 -12.43
C ASP A 106 -1.78 1.15 -12.23
N GLU A 107 -1.39 2.35 -11.84
CA GLU A 107 0.02 2.66 -11.55
C GLU A 107 0.54 1.93 -10.32
N LEU A 108 -0.25 1.80 -9.26
CA LEU A 108 0.17 1.04 -8.07
C LEU A 108 0.38 -0.45 -8.39
N ARG A 109 -0.47 -1.04 -9.23
CA ARG A 109 -0.30 -2.43 -9.69
C ARG A 109 0.94 -2.57 -10.56
N ARG A 110 1.10 -1.67 -11.56
CA ARG A 110 2.29 -1.63 -12.42
C ARG A 110 3.58 -1.43 -11.62
N LEU A 111 3.55 -0.58 -10.60
CA LEU A 111 4.71 -0.36 -9.74
C LEU A 111 5.12 -1.66 -9.01
N ASN A 112 4.15 -2.41 -8.49
CA ASN A 112 4.43 -3.70 -7.87
C ASN A 112 5.00 -4.72 -8.88
N GLU A 113 4.49 -4.75 -10.11
CA GLU A 113 5.02 -5.60 -11.20
C GLU A 113 6.47 -5.22 -11.55
N ASP A 114 6.74 -3.94 -11.81
CA ASP A 114 8.06 -3.43 -12.18
C ASP A 114 9.09 -3.69 -11.08
N LEU A 115 8.71 -3.53 -9.82
CA LEU A 115 9.56 -3.76 -8.65
C LEU A 115 9.57 -5.22 -8.19
N LYS A 116 8.88 -6.12 -8.90
CA LYS A 116 8.79 -7.55 -8.61
C LYS A 116 8.31 -7.83 -7.17
N VAL A 117 7.36 -7.06 -6.69
CA VAL A 117 6.71 -7.29 -5.39
C VAL A 117 5.90 -8.59 -5.50
N PRO A 118 6.25 -9.64 -4.74
CA PRO A 118 5.51 -10.89 -4.81
C PRO A 118 4.15 -10.77 -4.11
N SER A 119 3.18 -11.60 -4.51
CA SER A 119 2.02 -11.85 -3.65
C SER A 119 2.44 -12.66 -2.41
N PRO A 120 1.62 -12.74 -1.35
CA PRO A 120 1.91 -13.61 -0.21
C PRO A 120 2.16 -15.07 -0.63
N ARG A 121 1.40 -15.59 -1.59
CA ARG A 121 1.61 -16.92 -2.17
C ARG A 121 2.96 -17.04 -2.87
N ALA A 122 3.31 -16.07 -3.72
CA ALA A 122 4.58 -16.07 -4.45
C ALA A 122 5.79 -15.85 -3.52
N TYR A 123 5.58 -15.20 -2.38
CA TYR A 123 6.59 -15.07 -1.32
C TYR A 123 6.87 -16.39 -0.60
N GLY A 124 5.95 -17.39 -0.72
CA GLY A 124 6.09 -18.70 -0.10
C GLY A 124 5.27 -18.90 1.16
N ILE A 125 4.27 -18.06 1.41
CA ILE A 125 3.35 -18.25 2.54
C ILE A 125 2.43 -19.43 2.23
N ASP A 126 2.42 -20.41 3.13
CA ASP A 126 1.57 -21.60 3.02
C ASP A 126 0.08 -21.25 3.06
N ALA A 127 -0.68 -21.77 2.09
CA ALA A 127 -2.09 -21.45 1.93
C ALA A 127 -2.96 -21.87 3.11
N ALA A 128 -2.73 -23.07 3.65
CA ALA A 128 -3.52 -23.60 4.74
C ALA A 128 -3.27 -22.79 6.02
N ARG A 129 -2.00 -22.46 6.28
CA ARG A 129 -1.62 -21.65 7.42
C ARG A 129 -2.11 -20.20 7.29
N TYR A 130 -2.09 -19.66 6.08
CA TYR A 130 -2.64 -18.32 5.83
C TYR A 130 -4.13 -18.28 6.15
N GLU A 131 -4.89 -19.21 5.60
CA GLU A 131 -6.34 -19.34 5.80
C GLU A 131 -6.70 -19.52 7.28
N GLU A 132 -6.01 -20.42 7.98
CA GLU A 132 -6.20 -20.64 9.43
C GLU A 132 -6.05 -19.36 10.25
N LEU A 133 -5.12 -18.47 9.84
CA LEU A 133 -4.78 -17.25 10.59
C LEU A 133 -5.64 -16.04 10.23
N LEU A 134 -6.41 -16.05 9.15
CA LEU A 134 -7.19 -14.89 8.70
C LEU A 134 -8.06 -14.26 9.79
N PRO A 135 -8.83 -15.01 10.61
CA PRO A 135 -9.64 -14.42 11.66
C PRO A 135 -8.77 -13.72 12.73
N THR A 136 -7.65 -14.33 13.08
CA THR A 136 -6.70 -13.76 14.06
C THR A 136 -6.05 -12.50 13.51
N MET A 137 -5.61 -12.53 12.25
CA MET A 137 -4.98 -11.39 11.58
C MET A 137 -5.95 -10.22 11.44
N ALA A 138 -7.22 -10.48 11.10
CA ALA A 138 -8.25 -9.44 11.02
C ALA A 138 -8.51 -8.81 12.39
N SER A 139 -8.63 -9.63 13.44
CA SER A 139 -8.80 -9.16 14.81
C SER A 139 -7.63 -8.29 15.27
N GLN A 140 -6.39 -8.73 15.02
CA GLN A 140 -5.19 -7.96 15.36
C GLN A 140 -5.08 -6.65 14.55
N ALA A 141 -5.45 -6.67 13.27
CA ALA A 141 -5.50 -5.47 12.45
C ALA A 141 -6.44 -4.42 13.07
N LEU A 142 -7.66 -4.81 13.43
CA LEU A 142 -8.63 -3.92 14.07
C LEU A 142 -8.16 -3.44 15.45
N ALA A 143 -7.63 -4.34 16.28
CA ALA A 143 -7.14 -4.02 17.62
C ALA A 143 -5.95 -3.04 17.60
N SER A 144 -5.22 -2.94 16.48
CA SER A 144 -4.13 -1.97 16.31
C SER A 144 -4.58 -0.50 16.31
N GLY A 145 -5.88 -0.24 16.14
CA GLY A 145 -6.47 1.09 15.99
C GLY A 145 -6.20 1.76 14.63
N SER A 146 -5.24 1.26 13.84
CA SER A 146 -4.87 1.85 12.55
C SER A 146 -6.01 1.86 11.53
N PRO A 147 -6.86 0.82 11.39
CA PRO A 147 -7.99 0.82 10.47
C PRO A 147 -9.02 1.91 10.74
N ALA A 148 -9.15 2.39 11.99
CA ALA A 148 -10.06 3.48 12.33
C ALA A 148 -9.69 4.83 11.67
N ASN A 149 -8.43 4.98 11.25
CA ASN A 149 -7.96 6.16 10.52
C ASN A 149 -8.18 6.06 8.99
N ASN A 150 -8.70 4.92 8.51
CA ASN A 150 -8.91 4.72 7.08
C ASN A 150 -10.17 5.46 6.61
N PRO A 151 -10.20 6.03 5.40
CA PRO A 151 -11.40 6.73 4.88
C PRO A 151 -12.67 5.87 4.88
N ARG A 152 -12.51 4.57 4.63
CA ARG A 152 -13.53 3.54 4.81
C ARG A 152 -13.06 2.59 5.90
N VAL A 153 -13.69 2.64 7.07
CA VAL A 153 -13.38 1.73 8.17
C VAL A 153 -13.95 0.35 7.86
N PRO A 154 -13.11 -0.70 7.77
CA PRO A 154 -13.57 -2.04 7.41
C PRO A 154 -14.16 -2.78 8.61
N THR A 155 -15.01 -3.76 8.32
CA THR A 155 -15.36 -4.86 9.25
C THR A 155 -14.28 -5.94 9.26
N ALA A 156 -14.36 -6.89 10.20
CA ALA A 156 -13.46 -8.05 10.23
C ALA A 156 -13.59 -8.90 8.96
N ASP A 157 -14.82 -9.12 8.48
CA ASP A 157 -15.08 -9.90 7.26
C ASP A 157 -14.50 -9.23 6.03
N GLU A 158 -14.64 -7.90 5.91
CA GLU A 158 -14.03 -7.14 4.81
C GLU A 158 -12.48 -7.20 4.84
N ILE A 159 -11.87 -7.26 6.02
CA ILE A 159 -10.41 -7.46 6.15
C ILE A 159 -10.03 -8.86 5.67
N ILE A 160 -10.79 -9.89 6.03
CA ILE A 160 -10.58 -11.27 5.56
C ILE A 160 -10.69 -11.32 4.03
N ASP A 161 -11.73 -10.72 3.45
CA ASP A 161 -11.90 -10.63 2.00
C ASP A 161 -10.72 -9.93 1.31
N LEU A 162 -10.21 -8.85 1.91
CA LEU A 162 -9.04 -8.15 1.39
C LEU A 162 -7.78 -9.03 1.44
N TYR A 163 -7.57 -9.78 2.50
CA TYR A 163 -6.48 -10.74 2.59
C TYR A 163 -6.58 -11.84 1.52
N HIS A 164 -7.79 -12.36 1.24
CA HIS A 164 -8.00 -13.33 0.16
C HIS A 164 -7.63 -12.74 -1.21
N ARG A 165 -8.05 -11.51 -1.51
CA ARG A 165 -7.73 -10.84 -2.79
C ARG A 165 -6.23 -10.62 -3.00
N VAL A 166 -5.50 -10.36 -1.93
CA VAL A 166 -4.06 -10.09 -1.99
C VAL A 166 -3.24 -11.37 -2.09
N TYR A 167 -3.78 -12.51 -1.63
CA TYR A 167 -3.03 -13.76 -1.51
C TYR A 167 -2.55 -14.34 -2.85
N SER A 168 -3.32 -14.22 -3.93
CA SER A 168 -3.10 -14.88 -5.24
C SER A 168 -2.06 -14.18 -6.12
#